data_50bfd4f82dbbd42c04cdf349c1f21b0c
#
_entry.id   50bfd4f82dbbd42c04cdf349c1f21b0c
#
_cell.length_a   1.000
_cell.length_b   1.000
_cell.length_c   1.000
_cell.angle_alpha   90.00
_cell.angle_beta   90.00
_cell.angle_gamma   90.00
#
_symmetry.space_group_name_H-M   'P 1'
#
loop_
_entity.id
_entity.type
_entity.pdbx_description
1 polymer ?
#
loop_
_entity_poly.entity_id
_entity_poly.type
_entity_poly.pdbx_seq_one_letter_code
_entity_poly.pdbx_strand_id
1 'polypeptide(L)'
;MADSVVVIPHDDFFKVHLHTTNRAEAKKGIESLCQVVQWSDDDLEKQVADFKRYDTHRCIHIMTDAAGSITREDSRNMGITLLDSYITAGDRSLPETLFLPSELYKYMRGGIKVSSSQASIFERHQYYQSILNQYERALYLCVGSYYTGNYDVATKWKSENDPDDRFTVIDTGAASGRLGMIVTATARYAADRDDANSVIDFAREAVDVCEEYVFLDKLQYLAAGGRLSKSSAFFGDLLHMKPVISPLAEGAKKVGVLRNQKDQVRFALEKLDMAFSKDSKFFVLLQYTDNKPWVSDVVLKKIEELYPSAEIILQPLSLTSGVHMGPGTWAIAFIPDLITLLDN
;
A
#
# COMPACT_ATOMS: atom_id res chain seq x y z
N MET A 1 -23.12 -12.59 -28.61
CA MET A 1 -23.97 -11.41 -28.34
C MET A 1 -23.65 -10.88 -26.96
N ALA A 2 -23.80 -9.58 -26.72
CA ALA A 2 -23.68 -9.02 -25.38
C ALA A 2 -25.00 -9.17 -24.63
N ASP A 3 -24.94 -9.57 -23.36
CA ASP A 3 -26.15 -9.86 -22.58
C ASP A 3 -26.66 -8.65 -21.79
N SER A 4 -25.80 -7.65 -21.57
CA SER A 4 -26.14 -6.39 -20.89
C SER A 4 -25.30 -5.28 -21.47
N VAL A 5 -25.93 -4.24 -21.98
CA VAL A 5 -25.24 -3.09 -22.59
C VAL A 5 -25.76 -1.81 -21.97
N VAL A 6 -24.82 -1.01 -21.41
CA VAL A 6 -25.10 0.33 -20.89
C VAL A 6 -24.25 1.32 -21.68
N VAL A 7 -24.88 2.35 -22.21
CA VAL A 7 -24.22 3.43 -22.95
C VAL A 7 -24.41 4.74 -22.18
N ILE A 8 -23.31 5.37 -21.82
CA ILE A 8 -23.29 6.64 -21.09
C ILE A 8 -22.69 7.71 -22.01
N PRO A 9 -23.45 8.72 -22.41
CA PRO A 9 -22.94 9.81 -23.23
C PRO A 9 -22.04 10.75 -22.39
N HIS A 10 -20.97 11.22 -23.01
CA HIS A 10 -20.13 12.34 -22.60
C HIS A 10 -20.03 13.34 -23.77
N ASP A 11 -19.53 14.53 -23.53
CA ASP A 11 -19.52 15.61 -24.53
C ASP A 11 -18.87 15.19 -25.86
N ASP A 12 -17.72 14.50 -25.80
CA ASP A 12 -16.94 14.13 -26.99
C ASP A 12 -16.86 12.62 -27.24
N PHE A 13 -17.44 11.77 -26.35
CA PHE A 13 -17.39 10.32 -26.49
C PHE A 13 -18.54 9.62 -25.77
N PHE A 14 -18.70 8.35 -26.04
CA PHE A 14 -19.62 7.45 -25.31
C PHE A 14 -18.81 6.44 -24.51
N LYS A 15 -19.17 6.25 -23.23
CA LYS A 15 -18.70 5.12 -22.45
C LYS A 15 -19.69 3.96 -22.62
N VAL A 16 -19.20 2.83 -23.13
CA VAL A 16 -20.01 1.62 -23.30
C VAL A 16 -19.53 0.58 -22.30
N HIS A 17 -20.45 0.08 -21.46
CA HIS A 17 -20.23 -1.06 -20.59
C HIS A 17 -21.10 -2.21 -21.08
N LEU A 18 -20.51 -3.40 -21.26
CA LEU A 18 -21.25 -4.58 -21.71
C LEU A 18 -20.70 -5.86 -21.07
N HIS A 19 -21.58 -6.83 -20.91
CA HIS A 19 -21.21 -8.20 -20.56
C HIS A 19 -21.27 -9.08 -21.79
N THR A 20 -20.27 -9.93 -22.01
CA THR A 20 -20.21 -10.84 -23.16
C THR A 20 -19.42 -12.09 -22.83
N THR A 21 -19.81 -13.20 -23.42
CA THR A 21 -19.05 -14.45 -23.41
C THR A 21 -18.06 -14.53 -24.58
N ASN A 22 -18.12 -13.61 -25.54
CA ASN A 22 -17.22 -13.55 -26.69
C ASN A 22 -16.62 -12.15 -26.86
N ARG A 23 -15.48 -11.93 -26.20
CA ARG A 23 -14.73 -10.67 -26.22
C ARG A 23 -14.37 -10.19 -27.63
N ALA A 24 -13.89 -11.11 -28.48
CA ALA A 24 -13.42 -10.75 -29.82
C ALA A 24 -14.58 -10.26 -30.72
N GLU A 25 -15.72 -10.92 -30.65
CA GLU A 25 -16.92 -10.54 -31.38
C GLU A 25 -17.51 -9.22 -30.87
N ALA A 26 -17.57 -9.04 -29.55
CA ALA A 26 -18.04 -7.78 -28.95
C ALA A 26 -17.16 -6.59 -29.36
N LYS A 27 -15.83 -6.75 -29.29
CA LYS A 27 -14.89 -5.72 -29.72
C LYS A 27 -15.05 -5.37 -31.20
N LYS A 28 -15.10 -6.37 -32.07
CA LYS A 28 -15.31 -6.19 -33.51
C LYS A 28 -16.65 -5.51 -33.81
N GLY A 29 -17.70 -5.86 -33.05
CA GLY A 29 -19.02 -5.22 -33.17
C GLY A 29 -18.96 -3.74 -32.85
N ILE A 30 -18.31 -3.34 -31.77
CA ILE A 30 -18.16 -1.93 -31.38
C ILE A 30 -17.28 -1.18 -32.40
N GLU A 31 -16.15 -1.74 -32.82
CA GLU A 31 -15.25 -1.16 -33.82
C GLU A 31 -15.92 -0.93 -35.18
N SER A 32 -16.97 -1.71 -35.51
CA SER A 32 -17.78 -1.50 -36.73
C SER A 32 -18.73 -0.30 -36.64
N LEU A 33 -19.04 0.16 -35.42
CA LEU A 33 -20.01 1.24 -35.17
C LEU A 33 -19.33 2.58 -34.84
N CYS A 34 -18.14 2.54 -34.23
CA CYS A 34 -17.46 3.74 -33.78
C CYS A 34 -15.94 3.50 -33.65
N GLN A 35 -15.19 4.60 -33.54
CA GLN A 35 -13.77 4.55 -33.21
C GLN A 35 -13.61 4.27 -31.71
N VAL A 36 -12.91 3.20 -31.37
CA VAL A 36 -12.57 2.87 -29.98
C VAL A 36 -11.31 3.64 -29.58
N VAL A 37 -11.44 4.56 -28.64
CA VAL A 37 -10.33 5.37 -28.10
C VAL A 37 -9.66 4.72 -26.90
N GLN A 38 -10.40 3.91 -26.12
CA GLN A 38 -9.89 3.15 -24.99
C GLN A 38 -10.71 1.86 -24.85
N TRP A 39 -10.01 0.77 -24.50
CA TRP A 39 -10.62 -0.51 -24.21
C TRP A 39 -10.06 -1.05 -22.90
N SER A 40 -10.96 -1.54 -22.04
CA SER A 40 -10.61 -2.33 -20.86
C SER A 40 -11.55 -3.52 -20.78
N ASP A 41 -11.07 -4.64 -20.27
CA ASP A 41 -11.91 -5.81 -20.01
C ASP A 41 -11.47 -6.53 -18.73
N ASP A 42 -12.45 -7.15 -18.08
CA ASP A 42 -12.28 -7.99 -16.92
C ASP A 42 -12.85 -9.39 -17.23
N ASP A 43 -12.09 -10.41 -16.91
CA ASP A 43 -12.52 -11.81 -17.00
C ASP A 43 -13.15 -12.22 -15.66
N LEU A 44 -14.48 -12.16 -15.59
CA LEU A 44 -15.23 -12.49 -14.37
C LEU A 44 -15.10 -13.96 -13.98
N GLU A 45 -15.02 -14.88 -14.96
CA GLU A 45 -14.84 -16.31 -14.66
C GLU A 45 -13.47 -16.57 -14.05
N LYS A 46 -12.43 -15.92 -14.60
CA LYS A 46 -11.10 -15.97 -14.03
C LYS A 46 -11.06 -15.33 -12.65
N GLN A 47 -11.71 -14.17 -12.45
CA GLN A 47 -11.81 -13.52 -11.14
C GLN A 47 -12.49 -14.44 -10.11
N VAL A 48 -13.59 -15.10 -10.47
CA VAL A 48 -14.28 -16.07 -9.60
C VAL A 48 -13.42 -17.31 -9.34
N ALA A 49 -12.71 -17.82 -10.36
CA ALA A 49 -11.82 -18.96 -10.19
C ALA A 49 -10.61 -18.62 -9.32
N ASP A 50 -10.03 -17.43 -9.51
CA ASP A 50 -8.96 -16.92 -8.67
C ASP A 50 -9.46 -16.71 -7.23
N PHE A 51 -10.66 -16.14 -7.04
CA PHE A 51 -11.28 -16.00 -5.72
C PHE A 51 -11.48 -17.35 -5.02
N LYS A 52 -12.02 -18.36 -5.71
CA LYS A 52 -12.17 -19.73 -5.18
C LYS A 52 -10.83 -20.40 -4.89
N ARG A 53 -9.78 -20.07 -5.62
CA ARG A 53 -8.42 -20.60 -5.40
C ARG A 53 -7.80 -20.08 -4.10
N TYR A 54 -8.16 -18.86 -3.68
CA TYR A 54 -7.68 -18.23 -2.45
C TYR A 54 -8.55 -18.57 -1.22
N ASP A 55 -9.71 -19.23 -1.42
CA ASP A 55 -10.62 -19.67 -0.36
C ASP A 55 -10.15 -20.97 0.34
N THR A 56 -8.87 -21.30 0.26
CA THR A 56 -8.35 -22.53 0.87
C THR A 56 -7.82 -22.28 2.28
N HIS A 57 -8.63 -22.67 3.27
CA HIS A 57 -8.18 -23.16 4.59
C HIS A 57 -7.31 -22.25 5.47
N ARG A 58 -7.33 -20.92 5.28
CA ARG A 58 -6.65 -20.03 6.22
C ARG A 58 -7.48 -19.88 7.50
N CYS A 59 -6.83 -20.07 8.64
CA CYS A 59 -7.46 -19.86 9.95
C CYS A 59 -7.95 -18.43 10.21
N ILE A 60 -7.44 -17.44 9.42
CA ILE A 60 -7.81 -16.04 9.52
C ILE A 60 -7.60 -15.31 8.19
N HIS A 61 -8.54 -14.47 7.79
CA HIS A 61 -8.41 -13.62 6.60
C HIS A 61 -7.76 -12.28 6.95
N ILE A 62 -6.79 -11.85 6.15
CA ILE A 62 -6.06 -10.61 6.40
C ILE A 62 -6.62 -9.49 5.53
N MET A 63 -6.81 -8.32 6.13
CA MET A 63 -7.22 -7.07 5.48
C MET A 63 -6.19 -5.97 5.79
N THR A 64 -6.00 -5.05 4.86
CA THR A 64 -5.15 -3.88 5.08
C THR A 64 -5.55 -2.71 4.19
N ASP A 65 -4.97 -1.53 4.45
CA ASP A 65 -5.13 -0.33 3.63
C ASP A 65 -4.13 -0.30 2.47
N ALA A 66 -4.55 0.17 1.30
CA ALA A 66 -3.69 0.38 0.13
C ALA A 66 -2.51 1.34 0.42
N ALA A 67 -2.68 2.21 1.43
CA ALA A 67 -1.62 3.09 1.94
C ALA A 67 -0.36 2.35 2.44
N GLY A 68 -0.38 1.02 2.51
CA GLY A 68 0.76 0.16 2.84
C GLY A 68 1.70 -0.15 1.67
N SER A 69 1.61 0.54 0.55
CA SER A 69 2.44 0.24 -0.64
C SER A 69 2.30 -1.20 -1.15
N ILE A 70 1.09 -1.76 -1.02
CA ILE A 70 0.72 -3.07 -1.54
C ILE A 70 -0.10 -2.87 -2.82
N THR A 71 0.30 -3.51 -3.90
CA THR A 71 -0.44 -3.44 -5.16
C THR A 71 -1.65 -4.39 -5.16
N ARG A 72 -2.60 -4.17 -6.07
CA ARG A 72 -3.71 -5.11 -6.28
C ARG A 72 -3.24 -6.51 -6.71
N GLU A 73 -2.12 -6.59 -7.42
CA GLU A 73 -1.52 -7.85 -7.81
C GLU A 73 -0.96 -8.59 -6.59
N ASP A 74 -0.20 -7.88 -5.74
CA ASP A 74 0.33 -8.47 -4.51
C ASP A 74 -0.78 -8.91 -3.56
N SER A 75 -1.83 -8.09 -3.39
CA SER A 75 -2.95 -8.47 -2.51
C SER A 75 -3.66 -9.72 -3.00
N ARG A 76 -3.83 -9.87 -4.33
CA ARG A 76 -4.37 -11.09 -4.92
C ARG A 76 -3.46 -12.29 -4.71
N ASN A 77 -2.16 -12.12 -4.97
CA ASN A 77 -1.17 -13.20 -4.79
C ASN A 77 -1.08 -13.66 -3.34
N MET A 78 -1.22 -12.75 -2.39
CA MET A 78 -1.24 -13.05 -0.96
C MET A 78 -2.63 -13.50 -0.46
N GLY A 79 -3.69 -13.41 -1.23
CA GLY A 79 -5.05 -13.73 -0.81
C GLY A 79 -5.55 -12.85 0.33
N ILE A 80 -5.26 -11.55 0.30
CA ILE A 80 -5.68 -10.57 1.30
C ILE A 80 -6.63 -9.53 0.71
N THR A 81 -7.44 -8.89 1.55
CA THR A 81 -8.30 -7.77 1.12
C THR A 81 -7.58 -6.45 1.27
N LEU A 82 -7.52 -5.69 0.17
CA LEU A 82 -6.95 -4.36 0.13
C LEU A 82 -8.05 -3.29 0.13
N LEU A 83 -8.01 -2.39 1.11
CA LEU A 83 -8.97 -1.30 1.26
C LEU A 83 -8.39 -0.01 0.69
N ASP A 84 -9.03 0.52 -0.33
CA ASP A 84 -8.61 1.76 -0.97
C ASP A 84 -8.86 3.02 -0.11
N SER A 85 -7.99 4.00 -0.29
CA SER A 85 -8.25 5.42 -0.09
C SER A 85 -8.50 6.06 -1.45
N TYR A 86 -9.01 7.30 -1.47
CA TYR A 86 -9.25 8.03 -2.71
C TYR A 86 -8.20 9.10 -2.92
N ILE A 87 -7.72 9.23 -4.16
CA ILE A 87 -6.82 10.29 -4.59
C ILE A 87 -7.60 11.26 -5.47
N THR A 88 -7.56 12.53 -5.10
CA THR A 88 -8.15 13.62 -5.87
C THR A 88 -7.05 14.49 -6.47
N ALA A 89 -7.06 14.65 -7.79
CA ALA A 89 -6.13 15.48 -8.54
C ALA A 89 -6.91 16.27 -9.63
N GLY A 90 -6.98 17.57 -9.48
CA GLY A 90 -7.84 18.42 -10.30
C GLY A 90 -9.32 18.07 -10.12
N ASP A 91 -9.99 17.70 -11.18
CA ASP A 91 -11.40 17.29 -11.25
C ASP A 91 -11.61 15.78 -11.14
N ARG A 92 -10.52 14.98 -11.04
CA ARG A 92 -10.58 13.51 -10.96
C ARG A 92 -10.44 13.04 -9.51
N SER A 93 -11.30 12.12 -9.11
CA SER A 93 -11.18 11.39 -7.84
C SER A 93 -11.33 9.89 -8.09
N LEU A 94 -10.32 9.11 -7.75
CA LEU A 94 -10.27 7.67 -7.98
C LEU A 94 -9.74 6.93 -6.75
N PRO A 95 -10.10 5.66 -6.57
CA PRO A 95 -9.40 4.76 -5.66
C PRO A 95 -7.89 4.79 -5.94
N GLU A 96 -7.08 4.80 -4.89
CA GLU A 96 -5.63 4.86 -4.97
C GLU A 96 -5.04 3.83 -5.93
N THR A 97 -5.52 2.60 -5.85
CA THR A 97 -5.00 1.48 -6.65
C THR A 97 -5.40 1.53 -8.13
N LEU A 98 -6.30 2.45 -8.50
CA LEU A 98 -6.72 2.70 -9.89
C LEU A 98 -6.14 3.99 -10.47
N PHE A 99 -5.46 4.80 -9.65
CA PHE A 99 -4.80 6.01 -10.12
C PHE A 99 -3.38 5.68 -10.62
N LEU A 100 -2.98 6.21 -11.76
CA LEU A 100 -1.64 5.96 -12.29
C LEU A 100 -0.58 6.80 -11.55
N PRO A 101 0.45 6.20 -10.96
CA PRO A 101 1.50 6.93 -10.25
C PRO A 101 2.16 8.03 -11.11
N SER A 102 2.42 7.75 -12.39
CA SER A 102 3.03 8.71 -13.32
C SER A 102 2.17 9.96 -13.54
N GLU A 103 0.84 9.81 -13.58
CA GLU A 103 -0.09 10.94 -13.69
C GLU A 103 -0.10 11.77 -12.41
N LEU A 104 -0.19 11.12 -11.25
CA LEU A 104 -0.18 11.81 -9.96
C LEU A 104 1.04 12.72 -9.81
N TYR A 105 2.22 12.16 -10.01
CA TYR A 105 3.46 12.93 -9.85
C TYR A 105 3.64 14.00 -10.93
N LYS A 106 3.09 13.79 -12.14
CA LYS A 106 3.03 14.82 -13.16
C LYS A 106 2.15 16.00 -12.73
N TYR A 107 0.97 15.74 -12.15
CA TYR A 107 0.10 16.77 -11.58
C TYR A 107 0.82 17.54 -10.46
N MET A 108 1.45 16.84 -9.53
CA MET A 108 2.18 17.45 -8.42
C MET A 108 3.34 18.34 -8.90
N ARG A 109 4.11 17.91 -9.91
CA ARG A 109 5.18 18.72 -10.52
C ARG A 109 4.65 19.92 -11.26
N GLY A 110 3.48 19.82 -11.86
CA GLY A 110 2.77 20.90 -12.53
C GLY A 110 2.08 21.89 -11.58
N GLY A 111 2.20 21.69 -10.25
CA GLY A 111 1.58 22.55 -9.25
C GLY A 111 0.06 22.36 -9.10
N ILE A 112 -0.50 21.31 -9.68
CA ILE A 112 -1.90 20.95 -9.48
C ILE A 112 -2.06 20.41 -8.07
N LYS A 113 -3.06 20.92 -7.34
CA LYS A 113 -3.35 20.46 -5.99
C LYS A 113 -3.85 19.04 -6.04
N VAL A 114 -3.21 18.18 -5.24
CA VAL A 114 -3.61 16.79 -5.01
C VAL A 114 -3.92 16.57 -3.54
N SER A 115 -4.82 15.65 -3.26
CA SER A 115 -5.19 15.27 -1.89
C SER A 115 -5.59 13.81 -1.82
N SER A 116 -5.50 13.23 -0.64
CA SER A 116 -6.04 11.92 -0.33
C SER A 116 -7.23 12.05 0.63
N SER A 117 -8.18 11.13 0.53
CA SER A 117 -9.30 11.00 1.46
C SER A 117 -9.56 9.54 1.78
N GLN A 118 -10.13 9.29 2.95
CA GLN A 118 -10.61 7.96 3.31
C GLN A 118 -11.82 7.60 2.44
N ALA A 119 -12.05 6.29 2.24
CA ALA A 119 -13.35 5.79 1.80
C ALA A 119 -14.45 6.19 2.80
N SER A 120 -15.69 6.21 2.33
CA SER A 120 -16.81 6.52 3.21
C SER A 120 -16.95 5.46 4.32
N ILE A 121 -17.49 5.85 5.47
CA ILE A 121 -17.81 4.93 6.58
C ILE A 121 -18.70 3.79 6.08
N PHE A 122 -19.69 4.12 5.25
CA PHE A 122 -20.58 3.12 4.67
C PHE A 122 -19.80 2.08 3.84
N GLU A 123 -18.91 2.52 2.96
CA GLU A 123 -18.07 1.63 2.15
C GLU A 123 -17.20 0.71 3.03
N ARG A 124 -16.56 1.28 4.07
CA ARG A 124 -15.76 0.51 5.04
C ARG A 124 -16.60 -0.56 5.74
N HIS A 125 -17.79 -0.19 6.22
CA HIS A 125 -18.72 -1.12 6.89
C HIS A 125 -19.14 -2.27 5.96
N GLN A 126 -19.40 -1.99 4.67
CA GLN A 126 -19.71 -3.02 3.67
C GLN A 126 -18.56 -4.02 3.51
N TYR A 127 -17.31 -3.55 3.49
CA TYR A 127 -16.15 -4.44 3.45
C TYR A 127 -16.08 -5.34 4.69
N TYR A 128 -16.20 -4.77 5.90
CA TYR A 128 -16.11 -5.56 7.14
C TYR A 128 -17.20 -6.62 7.19
N GLN A 129 -18.45 -6.24 6.89
CA GLN A 129 -19.57 -7.17 6.84
C GLN A 129 -19.37 -8.27 5.79
N SER A 130 -18.94 -7.90 4.59
CA SER A 130 -18.71 -8.86 3.49
C SER A 130 -17.63 -9.89 3.84
N ILE A 131 -16.53 -9.45 4.46
CA ILE A 131 -15.44 -10.32 4.87
C ILE A 131 -15.89 -11.30 5.96
N LEU A 132 -16.58 -10.84 6.99
CA LEU A 132 -17.08 -11.73 8.06
C LEU A 132 -18.23 -12.64 7.63
N ASN A 133 -18.88 -12.35 6.51
CA ASN A 133 -19.83 -13.28 5.89
C ASN A 133 -19.12 -14.40 5.11
N GLN A 134 -17.86 -14.20 4.71
CA GLN A 134 -17.09 -15.15 3.89
C GLN A 134 -16.07 -15.95 4.71
N TYR A 135 -15.51 -15.36 5.75
CA TYR A 135 -14.44 -15.94 6.55
C TYR A 135 -14.86 -16.05 8.02
N GLU A 136 -14.40 -17.09 8.67
CA GLU A 136 -14.69 -17.33 10.09
C GLU A 136 -14.05 -16.26 10.97
N ARG A 137 -12.82 -15.86 10.68
CA ARG A 137 -12.09 -14.79 11.39
C ARG A 137 -11.40 -13.86 10.42
N ALA A 138 -11.27 -12.59 10.79
CA ALA A 138 -10.55 -11.57 10.02
C ALA A 138 -9.60 -10.76 10.91
N LEU A 139 -8.41 -10.45 10.36
CA LEU A 139 -7.41 -9.58 10.95
C LEU A 139 -7.23 -8.35 10.07
N TYR A 140 -7.56 -7.19 10.58
CA TYR A 140 -7.33 -5.92 9.91
C TYR A 140 -6.08 -5.23 10.49
N LEU A 141 -5.02 -5.21 9.69
CA LEU A 141 -3.79 -4.46 9.94
C LEU A 141 -3.97 -3.08 9.30
N CYS A 142 -4.40 -2.10 10.07
CA CYS A 142 -4.73 -0.78 9.52
C CYS A 142 -3.56 0.20 9.61
N VAL A 143 -3.58 1.19 8.73
CA VAL A 143 -2.70 2.36 8.84
C VAL A 143 -2.84 2.96 10.24
N GLY A 144 -1.72 3.41 10.80
CA GLY A 144 -1.67 4.01 12.12
C GLY A 144 -2.72 5.11 12.32
N SER A 145 -3.39 5.09 13.45
CA SER A 145 -4.49 5.98 13.82
C SER A 145 -4.11 7.47 13.79
N TYR A 146 -2.82 7.78 13.94
CA TYR A 146 -2.31 9.15 13.77
C TYR A 146 -2.49 9.68 12.33
N TYR A 147 -2.45 8.80 11.33
CA TYR A 147 -2.48 9.18 9.90
C TYR A 147 -3.90 9.21 9.34
N THR A 148 -4.77 8.32 9.82
CA THR A 148 -6.14 8.17 9.34
C THR A 148 -7.09 7.78 10.48
N GLY A 149 -8.40 7.99 10.29
CA GLY A 149 -9.44 7.52 11.21
C GLY A 149 -9.90 6.08 10.98
N ASN A 150 -9.19 5.27 10.17
CA ASN A 150 -9.62 3.92 9.79
C ASN A 150 -9.72 2.97 11.00
N TYR A 151 -8.78 3.10 11.96
CA TYR A 151 -8.82 2.33 13.20
C TYR A 151 -10.09 2.60 14.01
N ASP A 152 -10.43 3.88 14.21
CA ASP A 152 -11.62 4.27 14.97
C ASP A 152 -12.91 3.79 14.29
N VAL A 153 -12.98 3.88 12.96
CA VAL A 153 -14.12 3.36 12.17
C VAL A 153 -14.25 1.85 12.34
N ALA A 154 -13.16 1.11 12.25
CA ALA A 154 -13.18 -0.34 12.37
C ALA A 154 -13.50 -0.82 13.78
N THR A 155 -12.91 -0.23 14.81
CA THR A 155 -13.16 -0.59 16.21
C THR A 155 -14.57 -0.25 16.65
N LYS A 156 -15.11 0.89 16.19
CA LYS A 156 -16.51 1.24 16.42
C LYS A 156 -17.44 0.23 15.77
N TRP A 157 -17.23 -0.09 14.48
CA TRP A 157 -18.04 -1.08 13.79
C TRP A 157 -17.98 -2.45 14.49
N LYS A 158 -16.79 -2.90 14.89
CA LYS A 158 -16.60 -4.14 15.65
C LYS A 158 -17.44 -4.17 16.90
N SER A 159 -17.39 -3.10 17.72
CA SER A 159 -18.13 -3.03 18.98
C SER A 159 -19.66 -3.12 18.83
N GLU A 160 -20.18 -2.70 17.66
CA GLU A 160 -21.61 -2.68 17.36
C GLU A 160 -22.10 -3.93 16.63
N ASN A 161 -21.21 -4.66 15.89
CA ASN A 161 -21.62 -5.67 14.92
C ASN A 161 -20.91 -7.03 15.06
N ASP A 162 -19.91 -7.18 15.95
CA ASP A 162 -19.13 -8.41 16.09
C ASP A 162 -19.18 -8.96 17.54
N PRO A 163 -20.33 -9.52 17.96
CA PRO A 163 -20.48 -10.05 19.31
C PRO A 163 -19.63 -11.30 19.58
N ASP A 164 -19.21 -12.00 18.53
CA ASP A 164 -18.45 -13.26 18.61
C ASP A 164 -16.93 -13.04 18.56
N ASP A 165 -16.47 -11.77 18.55
CA ASP A 165 -15.05 -11.38 18.52
C ASP A 165 -14.25 -12.01 17.36
N ARG A 166 -14.87 -12.05 16.18
CA ARG A 166 -14.29 -12.65 14.97
C ARG A 166 -13.40 -11.68 14.20
N PHE A 167 -13.55 -10.37 14.43
CA PHE A 167 -12.84 -9.30 13.77
C PHE A 167 -11.78 -8.69 14.68
N THR A 168 -10.51 -9.01 14.42
CA THR A 168 -9.38 -8.40 15.12
C THR A 168 -8.88 -7.19 14.36
N VAL A 169 -8.76 -6.04 15.02
CA VAL A 169 -8.24 -4.79 14.45
C VAL A 169 -6.97 -4.41 15.19
N ILE A 170 -5.86 -4.23 14.45
CA ILE A 170 -4.58 -3.78 15.01
C ILE A 170 -4.26 -2.40 14.44
N ASP A 171 -4.13 -1.40 15.32
CA ASP A 171 -3.46 -0.14 14.98
C ASP A 171 -1.96 -0.41 14.83
N THR A 172 -1.46 -0.44 13.60
CA THR A 172 -0.04 -0.74 13.39
C THR A 172 0.89 0.42 13.73
N GLY A 173 0.36 1.63 13.95
CA GLY A 173 1.16 2.84 14.09
C GLY A 173 2.04 3.13 12.86
N ALA A 174 1.81 2.42 11.75
CA ALA A 174 2.63 2.44 10.55
C ALA A 174 1.85 3.02 9.35
N ALA A 175 2.59 3.41 8.32
CA ALA A 175 2.08 3.78 7.00
C ALA A 175 3.11 3.33 5.96
N SER A 176 2.82 3.53 4.67
CA SER A 176 3.73 3.21 3.57
C SER A 176 4.38 1.82 3.66
N GLY A 177 5.67 1.70 3.38
CA GLY A 177 6.36 0.41 3.34
C GLY A 177 6.41 -0.33 4.67
N ARG A 178 6.40 0.38 5.79
CA ARG A 178 6.35 -0.28 7.10
C ARG A 178 5.07 -1.10 7.24
N LEU A 179 3.91 -0.51 6.92
CA LEU A 179 2.65 -1.25 6.90
C LEU A 179 2.69 -2.39 5.89
N GLY A 180 3.17 -2.13 4.66
CA GLY A 180 3.30 -3.15 3.62
C GLY A 180 4.14 -4.33 4.03
N MET A 181 5.26 -4.10 4.70
CA MET A 181 6.17 -5.13 5.16
C MET A 181 5.55 -5.96 6.30
N ILE A 182 4.91 -5.32 7.29
CA ILE A 182 4.17 -5.99 8.38
C ILE A 182 3.10 -6.92 7.78
N VAL A 183 2.30 -6.42 6.85
CA VAL A 183 1.24 -7.19 6.19
C VAL A 183 1.79 -8.35 5.38
N THR A 184 2.85 -8.11 4.59
CA THR A 184 3.47 -9.15 3.75
C THR A 184 4.05 -10.28 4.61
N ALA A 185 4.77 -9.94 5.67
CA ALA A 185 5.30 -10.93 6.61
C ALA A 185 4.18 -11.72 7.30
N THR A 186 3.13 -11.04 7.78
CA THR A 186 1.98 -11.68 8.41
C THR A 186 1.21 -12.59 7.44
N ALA A 187 1.01 -12.16 6.18
CA ALA A 187 0.33 -12.97 5.18
C ALA A 187 1.12 -14.22 4.80
N ARG A 188 2.44 -14.14 4.75
CA ARG A 188 3.33 -15.30 4.53
C ARG A 188 3.27 -16.27 5.71
N TYR A 189 3.35 -15.76 6.94
CA TYR A 189 3.23 -16.58 8.13
C TYR A 189 1.88 -17.30 8.20
N ALA A 190 0.79 -16.60 7.90
CA ALA A 190 -0.57 -17.13 7.92
C ALA A 190 -0.83 -18.22 6.86
N ALA A 191 -0.01 -18.29 5.80
CA ALA A 191 -0.24 -19.22 4.70
C ALA A 191 -0.20 -20.70 5.11
N ASP A 192 0.62 -21.04 6.11
CA ASP A 192 0.88 -22.40 6.57
C ASP A 192 0.49 -22.60 8.05
N ARG A 193 -0.42 -21.77 8.59
CA ARG A 193 -0.85 -21.84 10.00
C ARG A 193 -2.34 -22.13 10.14
N ASP A 194 -2.65 -22.96 11.14
CA ASP A 194 -4.03 -23.34 11.47
C ASP A 194 -4.58 -22.59 12.70
N ASP A 195 -3.72 -21.88 13.44
CA ASP A 195 -4.10 -21.10 14.62
C ASP A 195 -4.12 -19.60 14.33
N ALA A 196 -5.31 -19.03 14.38
CA ALA A 196 -5.52 -17.59 14.16
C ALA A 196 -4.85 -16.70 15.21
N ASN A 197 -4.72 -17.18 16.45
CA ASN A 197 -4.11 -16.38 17.51
C ASN A 197 -2.59 -16.28 17.29
N SER A 198 -1.93 -17.35 16.83
CA SER A 198 -0.51 -17.29 16.47
C SER A 198 -0.23 -16.28 15.36
N VAL A 199 -1.14 -16.16 14.38
CA VAL A 199 -1.03 -15.14 13.31
C VAL A 199 -1.20 -13.72 13.86
N ILE A 200 -2.13 -13.53 14.79
CA ILE A 200 -2.35 -12.22 15.43
C ILE A 200 -1.12 -11.81 16.26
N ASP A 201 -0.54 -12.74 17.00
CA ASP A 201 0.65 -12.48 17.83
C ASP A 201 1.88 -12.22 16.96
N PHE A 202 2.07 -12.98 15.88
CA PHE A 202 3.09 -12.70 14.87
C PHE A 202 2.94 -11.28 14.28
N ALA A 203 1.72 -10.87 13.96
CA ALA A 203 1.47 -9.52 13.42
C ALA A 203 1.87 -8.42 14.41
N ARG A 204 1.63 -8.61 15.71
CA ARG A 204 2.06 -7.69 16.76
C ARG A 204 3.58 -7.61 16.87
N GLU A 205 4.26 -8.75 16.83
CA GLU A 205 5.72 -8.79 16.83
C GLU A 205 6.30 -8.12 15.59
N ALA A 206 5.70 -8.36 14.41
CA ALA A 206 6.09 -7.69 13.17
C ALA A 206 5.94 -6.15 13.26
N VAL A 207 4.91 -5.65 13.95
CA VAL A 207 4.73 -4.21 14.22
C VAL A 207 5.89 -3.66 15.05
N ASP A 208 6.35 -4.40 16.05
CA ASP A 208 7.39 -3.93 16.99
C ASP A 208 8.78 -3.86 16.35
N VAL A 209 9.09 -4.78 15.42
CA VAL A 209 10.45 -4.91 14.86
C VAL A 209 10.62 -4.33 13.46
N CYS A 210 9.54 -4.01 12.75
CA CYS A 210 9.61 -3.44 11.41
C CYS A 210 10.02 -1.97 11.44
N GLU A 211 11.04 -1.61 10.65
CA GLU A 211 11.51 -0.24 10.51
C GLU A 211 11.29 0.31 9.10
N GLU A 212 11.12 1.62 8.98
CA GLU A 212 11.08 2.33 7.70
C GLU A 212 11.77 3.69 7.79
N TYR A 213 12.50 4.01 6.72
CA TYR A 213 13.13 5.31 6.48
C TYR A 213 12.70 5.85 5.13
N VAL A 214 12.09 7.04 5.15
CA VAL A 214 11.59 7.73 3.96
C VAL A 214 12.47 8.93 3.68
N PHE A 215 13.02 8.99 2.48
CA PHE A 215 13.97 10.00 2.00
C PHE A 215 13.23 11.00 1.12
N LEU A 216 12.92 12.15 1.68
CA LEU A 216 12.18 13.20 0.99
C LEU A 216 13.08 13.98 0.03
N ASP A 217 12.56 14.29 -1.16
CA ASP A 217 13.20 15.26 -2.05
C ASP A 217 12.93 16.69 -1.57
N LYS A 218 11.67 16.98 -1.18
CA LYS A 218 11.21 18.30 -0.72
C LYS A 218 10.28 18.16 0.47
N LEU A 219 10.49 18.98 1.50
CA LEU A 219 9.69 18.98 2.72
C LEU A 219 8.28 19.56 2.54
N GLN A 220 8.09 20.43 1.54
CA GLN A 220 6.86 21.21 1.35
C GLN A 220 5.59 20.35 1.30
N TYR A 221 5.66 19.16 0.72
CA TYR A 221 4.51 18.26 0.59
C TYR A 221 4.08 17.69 1.94
N LEU A 222 5.04 17.27 2.75
CA LEU A 222 4.77 16.71 4.07
C LEU A 222 4.24 17.79 5.03
N ALA A 223 4.79 18.99 4.96
CA ALA A 223 4.32 20.14 5.76
C ALA A 223 2.88 20.52 5.42
N ALA A 224 2.53 20.55 4.12
CA ALA A 224 1.18 20.83 3.67
C ALA A 224 0.17 19.73 4.05
N GLY A 225 0.64 18.50 4.24
CA GLY A 225 -0.20 17.33 4.55
C GLY A 225 -0.63 17.20 6.02
N GLY A 226 -0.02 17.94 6.95
CA GLY A 226 -0.37 17.92 8.38
C GLY A 226 -0.07 16.59 9.11
N ARG A 227 0.78 15.72 8.57
CA ARG A 227 1.13 14.39 9.12
C ARG A 227 2.46 14.37 9.88
N LEU A 228 3.06 15.54 10.10
CA LEU A 228 4.25 15.68 10.95
C LEU A 228 3.89 15.47 12.42
N SER A 229 4.72 14.72 13.16
CA SER A 229 4.58 14.63 14.60
C SER A 229 4.77 16.01 15.24
N LYS A 230 4.10 16.26 16.38
CA LYS A 230 4.21 17.54 17.10
C LYS A 230 5.65 17.86 17.50
N SER A 231 6.48 16.84 17.77
CA SER A 231 7.90 16.98 18.09
C SER A 231 8.76 17.33 16.87
N SER A 232 8.25 17.13 15.66
CA SER A 232 8.96 17.40 14.40
C SER A 232 8.76 18.83 13.87
N ALA A 233 8.14 19.73 14.63
CA ALA A 233 7.87 21.12 14.25
C ALA A 233 9.14 21.96 13.92
N PHE A 234 10.33 21.40 14.13
CA PHE A 234 11.61 22.08 13.90
C PHE A 234 12.20 21.76 12.51
N PHE A 235 11.46 22.11 11.46
CA PHE A 235 11.97 22.08 10.08
C PHE A 235 12.35 23.50 9.58
N GLY A 236 12.72 24.43 10.47
CA GLY A 236 13.23 25.75 10.08
C GLY A 236 14.45 25.61 9.14
N ASP A 237 14.59 26.48 8.17
CA ASP A 237 15.73 26.68 7.26
C ASP A 237 16.33 25.44 6.55
N LEU A 238 15.49 24.45 6.16
CA LEU A 238 15.95 23.28 5.40
C LEU A 238 15.88 23.48 3.87
N LEU A 239 16.06 24.73 3.42
CA LEU A 239 16.07 25.09 2.00
C LEU A 239 17.25 24.42 1.32
N HIS A 240 17.29 23.41 0.67
CA HIS A 240 18.36 22.58 0.07
C HIS A 240 18.79 21.34 0.84
N MET A 241 18.12 21.02 1.95
CA MET A 241 18.40 19.78 2.70
C MET A 241 17.38 18.71 2.33
N LYS A 242 17.78 17.46 2.44
CA LYS A 242 16.95 16.28 2.20
C LYS A 242 16.61 15.60 3.52
N PRO A 243 15.41 15.84 4.07
CA PRO A 243 15.00 15.22 5.34
C PRO A 243 14.78 13.72 5.18
N VAL A 244 15.07 13.00 6.27
CA VAL A 244 14.69 11.59 6.44
C VAL A 244 13.68 11.52 7.56
N ILE A 245 12.58 10.85 7.30
CA ILE A 245 11.53 10.59 8.29
C ILE A 245 11.31 9.10 8.49
N SER A 246 10.77 8.75 9.65
CA SER A 246 10.22 7.42 9.92
C SER A 246 8.75 7.55 10.30
N PRO A 247 7.83 6.81 9.66
CA PRO A 247 6.41 6.80 10.04
C PRO A 247 6.21 5.96 11.29
N LEU A 248 5.90 6.62 12.41
CA LEU A 248 5.70 6.00 13.73
C LEU A 248 4.27 6.26 14.23
N ALA A 249 3.91 5.61 15.34
CA ALA A 249 2.57 5.71 15.92
C ALA A 249 2.18 7.15 16.32
N GLU A 250 3.13 7.98 16.67
CA GLU A 250 2.93 9.39 17.00
C GLU A 250 3.13 10.37 15.82
N GLY A 251 3.18 9.85 14.60
CA GLY A 251 3.33 10.61 13.36
C GLY A 251 4.69 10.47 12.69
N ALA A 252 4.88 11.14 11.57
CA ALA A 252 6.13 11.14 10.83
C ALA A 252 7.22 11.87 11.63
N LYS A 253 8.17 11.12 12.16
CA LYS A 253 9.29 11.63 12.97
C LYS A 253 10.50 11.91 12.09
N LYS A 254 11.10 13.09 12.25
CA LYS A 254 12.39 13.40 11.62
C LYS A 254 13.50 12.59 12.29
N VAL A 255 14.21 11.79 11.50
CA VAL A 255 15.32 10.93 11.98
C VAL A 255 16.67 11.29 11.37
N GLY A 256 16.68 12.19 10.37
CA GLY A 256 17.90 12.68 9.76
C GLY A 256 17.66 13.87 8.84
N VAL A 257 18.77 14.55 8.51
CA VAL A 257 18.81 15.63 7.51
C VAL A 257 20.09 15.45 6.70
N LEU A 258 19.94 15.23 5.41
CA LEU A 258 21.04 14.88 4.50
C LEU A 258 21.23 15.96 3.44
N ARG A 259 22.35 15.95 2.73
CA ARG A 259 22.67 16.97 1.75
C ARG A 259 22.31 16.56 0.33
N ASN A 260 22.47 15.29 0.01
CA ASN A 260 22.33 14.77 -1.34
C ASN A 260 21.90 13.29 -1.36
N GLN A 261 21.65 12.75 -2.53
CA GLN A 261 21.24 11.36 -2.72
C GLN A 261 22.31 10.34 -2.29
N LYS A 262 23.60 10.66 -2.44
CA LYS A 262 24.69 9.78 -1.99
C LYS A 262 24.67 9.62 -0.46
N ASP A 263 24.41 10.69 0.25
CA ASP A 263 24.25 10.65 1.70
C ASP A 263 22.99 9.87 2.11
N GLN A 264 21.89 9.95 1.33
CA GLN A 264 20.69 9.14 1.56
C GLN A 264 20.98 7.63 1.45
N VAL A 265 21.70 7.20 0.39
CA VAL A 265 22.09 5.80 0.23
C VAL A 265 22.97 5.35 1.38
N ARG A 266 23.98 6.16 1.76
CA ARG A 266 24.85 5.83 2.89
C ARG A 266 24.05 5.66 4.18
N PHE A 267 23.14 6.57 4.49
CA PHE A 267 22.28 6.50 5.68
C PHE A 267 21.43 5.21 5.67
N ALA A 268 20.82 4.84 4.54
CA ALA A 268 20.06 3.61 4.43
C ALA A 268 20.91 2.37 4.71
N LEU A 269 22.12 2.31 4.14
CA LEU A 269 23.06 1.21 4.38
C LEU A 269 23.53 1.14 5.82
N GLU A 270 23.82 2.29 6.45
CA GLU A 270 24.17 2.36 7.88
C GLU A 270 23.03 1.79 8.76
N LYS A 271 21.75 2.03 8.39
CA LYS A 271 20.61 1.48 9.11
C LYS A 271 20.51 -0.04 8.94
N LEU A 272 20.74 -0.56 7.74
CA LEU A 272 20.81 -1.99 7.51
C LEU A 272 21.98 -2.66 8.24
N ASP A 273 23.18 -2.04 8.23
CA ASP A 273 24.37 -2.53 8.93
C ASP A 273 24.17 -2.56 10.46
N MET A 274 23.34 -1.64 11.00
CA MET A 274 22.99 -1.65 12.43
C MET A 274 22.00 -2.76 12.79
N ALA A 275 21.10 -3.12 11.87
CA ALA A 275 20.03 -4.08 12.10
C ALA A 275 20.46 -5.52 11.78
N PHE A 276 21.33 -5.73 10.77
CA PHE A 276 21.61 -7.05 10.20
C PHE A 276 23.08 -7.27 9.92
N SER A 277 23.55 -8.51 10.10
CA SER A 277 24.83 -8.96 9.55
C SER A 277 24.70 -9.22 8.05
N LYS A 278 25.84 -9.26 7.32
CA LYS A 278 25.83 -9.45 5.85
C LYS A 278 25.20 -10.77 5.38
N ASP A 279 25.28 -11.80 6.22
CA ASP A 279 24.77 -13.15 5.94
C ASP A 279 23.35 -13.38 6.47
N SER A 280 22.78 -12.40 7.19
CA SER A 280 21.42 -12.49 7.76
C SER A 280 20.37 -12.60 6.64
N LYS A 281 19.35 -13.41 6.90
CA LYS A 281 18.11 -13.39 6.12
C LYS A 281 17.18 -12.32 6.69
N PHE A 282 16.71 -11.45 5.84
CA PHE A 282 15.72 -10.42 6.19
C PHE A 282 15.01 -9.94 4.93
N PHE A 283 13.90 -9.26 5.11
CA PHE A 283 13.10 -8.72 4.01
C PHE A 283 13.26 -7.23 3.90
N VAL A 284 13.34 -6.74 2.67
CA VAL A 284 13.44 -5.31 2.33
C VAL A 284 12.35 -4.94 1.33
N LEU A 285 11.62 -3.87 1.61
CA LEU A 285 10.73 -3.21 0.66
C LEU A 285 11.34 -1.86 0.28
N LEU A 286 11.86 -1.78 -0.94
CA LEU A 286 12.28 -0.53 -1.56
C LEU A 286 11.10 0.11 -2.27
N GLN A 287 10.90 1.40 -2.04
CA GLN A 287 9.80 2.14 -2.60
C GLN A 287 10.30 3.35 -3.39
N TYR A 288 9.61 3.66 -4.47
CA TYR A 288 9.91 4.78 -5.34
C TYR A 288 8.66 5.57 -5.69
N THR A 289 8.81 6.85 -5.99
CA THR A 289 7.75 7.69 -6.55
C THR A 289 7.89 7.75 -8.09
N ASP A 290 8.50 8.80 -8.62
CA ASP A 290 8.77 8.97 -10.06
C ASP A 290 10.25 8.76 -10.43
N ASN A 291 11.02 8.18 -9.52
CA ASN A 291 12.47 7.98 -9.61
C ASN A 291 12.88 6.49 -9.64
N LYS A 292 11.99 5.59 -10.13
CA LYS A 292 12.23 4.14 -10.21
C LYS A 292 13.60 3.78 -10.80
N PRO A 293 14.03 4.34 -11.96
CA PRO A 293 15.31 3.96 -12.55
C PRO A 293 16.50 4.19 -11.61
N TRP A 294 16.52 5.33 -10.91
CA TRP A 294 17.57 5.62 -9.95
C TRP A 294 17.54 4.68 -8.74
N VAL A 295 16.35 4.41 -8.16
CA VAL A 295 16.22 3.48 -7.02
C VAL A 295 16.67 2.07 -7.43
N SER A 296 16.27 1.60 -8.62
CA SER A 296 16.67 0.29 -9.15
C SER A 296 18.17 0.21 -9.43
N ASP A 297 18.72 1.20 -10.14
CA ASP A 297 20.10 1.11 -10.64
C ASP A 297 21.15 1.43 -9.58
N VAL A 298 20.79 2.20 -8.55
CA VAL A 298 21.73 2.65 -7.52
C VAL A 298 21.47 1.98 -6.18
N VAL A 299 20.23 2.06 -5.66
CA VAL A 299 19.92 1.60 -4.29
C VAL A 299 19.79 0.09 -4.25
N LEU A 300 18.92 -0.48 -5.10
CA LEU A 300 18.66 -1.92 -5.15
C LEU A 300 19.95 -2.70 -5.39
N LYS A 301 20.68 -2.38 -6.47
CA LYS A 301 21.94 -3.07 -6.79
C LYS A 301 22.96 -3.02 -5.66
N LYS A 302 23.01 -1.88 -4.95
CA LYS A 302 23.93 -1.74 -3.83
C LYS A 302 23.56 -2.61 -2.63
N ILE A 303 22.26 -2.78 -2.36
CA ILE A 303 21.79 -3.65 -1.28
C ILE A 303 22.00 -5.12 -1.67
N GLU A 304 21.68 -5.52 -2.91
CA GLU A 304 21.93 -6.88 -3.43
C GLU A 304 23.41 -7.28 -3.34
N GLU A 305 24.32 -6.33 -3.67
CA GLU A 305 25.77 -6.55 -3.57
C GLU A 305 26.23 -6.78 -2.12
N LEU A 306 25.65 -6.03 -1.16
CA LEU A 306 26.10 -6.04 0.22
C LEU A 306 25.39 -7.09 1.09
N TYR A 307 24.17 -7.48 0.71
CA TYR A 307 23.32 -8.41 1.47
C TYR A 307 22.71 -9.46 0.53
N PRO A 308 23.50 -10.42 0.04
CA PRO A 308 23.04 -11.39 -0.94
C PRO A 308 21.96 -12.35 -0.43
N SER A 309 21.78 -12.45 0.88
CA SER A 309 20.73 -13.26 1.53
C SER A 309 19.44 -12.50 1.82
N ALA A 310 19.41 -11.19 1.57
CA ALA A 310 18.19 -10.39 1.74
C ALA A 310 17.19 -10.63 0.60
N GLU A 311 15.93 -10.78 0.93
CA GLU A 311 14.86 -10.75 -0.08
C GLU A 311 14.40 -9.30 -0.28
N ILE A 312 14.55 -8.78 -1.49
CA ILE A 312 14.27 -7.38 -1.79
C ILE A 312 13.10 -7.27 -2.76
N ILE A 313 12.08 -6.52 -2.35
CA ILE A 313 10.91 -6.18 -3.16
C ILE A 313 11.04 -4.71 -3.56
N LEU A 314 10.88 -4.39 -4.86
CA LEU A 314 10.89 -3.03 -5.38
C LEU A 314 9.50 -2.64 -5.87
N GLN A 315 8.85 -1.69 -5.21
CA GLN A 315 7.47 -1.28 -5.51
C GLN A 315 7.28 0.23 -5.58
N PRO A 316 6.21 0.72 -6.23
CA PRO A 316 5.78 2.10 -6.06
C PRO A 316 5.44 2.40 -4.61
N LEU A 317 5.81 3.59 -4.13
CA LEU A 317 5.26 4.13 -2.90
C LEU A 317 3.74 4.29 -3.05
N SER A 318 2.97 3.91 -2.02
CA SER A 318 1.52 4.11 -2.04
C SER A 318 1.17 5.55 -2.42
N LEU A 319 0.11 5.75 -3.21
CA LEU A 319 -0.23 7.09 -3.67
C LEU A 319 -0.77 7.97 -2.55
N THR A 320 -1.46 7.36 -1.57
CA THR A 320 -1.87 8.08 -0.35
C THR A 320 -0.66 8.65 0.38
N SER A 321 0.40 7.86 0.56
CA SER A 321 1.66 8.35 1.13
C SER A 321 2.36 9.33 0.18
N GLY A 322 2.38 9.03 -1.12
CA GLY A 322 3.00 9.85 -2.16
C GLY A 322 2.46 11.28 -2.26
N VAL A 323 1.15 11.47 -2.07
CA VAL A 323 0.52 12.81 -2.00
C VAL A 323 1.15 13.68 -0.90
N HIS A 324 1.50 13.07 0.24
CA HIS A 324 2.10 13.78 1.36
C HIS A 324 3.63 13.88 1.30
N MET A 325 4.28 12.93 0.63
CA MET A 325 5.74 12.87 0.56
C MET A 325 6.33 13.53 -0.68
N GLY A 326 5.56 13.56 -1.77
CA GLY A 326 5.91 14.25 -3.00
C GLY A 326 6.80 13.46 -3.96
N PRO A 327 6.91 13.96 -5.21
CA PRO A 327 7.77 13.38 -6.23
C PRO A 327 9.25 13.45 -5.84
N GLY A 328 10.07 12.52 -6.33
CA GLY A 328 11.49 12.38 -6.02
C GLY A 328 11.77 11.65 -4.71
N THR A 329 10.73 11.31 -3.93
CA THR A 329 10.83 10.54 -2.69
C THR A 329 11.11 9.08 -2.98
N TRP A 330 11.89 8.44 -2.14
CA TRP A 330 12.05 6.99 -2.07
C TRP A 330 12.09 6.55 -0.60
N ALA A 331 11.88 5.25 -0.35
CA ALA A 331 11.88 4.73 1.00
C ALA A 331 12.44 3.32 1.05
N ILE A 332 12.88 2.91 2.23
CA ILE A 332 13.28 1.56 2.56
C ILE A 332 12.57 1.13 3.85
N ALA A 333 11.80 0.07 3.78
CA ALA A 333 11.31 -0.64 4.95
C ALA A 333 11.98 -1.99 5.05
N PHE A 334 12.23 -2.50 6.25
CA PHE A 334 12.83 -3.79 6.45
C PHE A 334 12.37 -4.47 7.75
N ILE A 335 12.43 -5.79 7.74
CA ILE A 335 12.04 -6.63 8.87
C ILE A 335 12.94 -7.88 8.89
N PRO A 336 13.37 -8.39 10.06
CA PRO A 336 14.06 -9.68 10.13
C PRO A 336 13.19 -10.82 9.61
N ASP A 337 13.80 -11.94 9.24
CA ASP A 337 13.06 -13.16 8.89
C ASP A 337 12.48 -13.79 10.16
N LEU A 338 11.37 -13.21 10.64
CA LEU A 338 10.68 -13.66 11.85
C LEU A 338 10.17 -15.10 11.73
N ILE A 339 9.82 -15.56 10.54
CA ILE A 339 9.32 -16.92 10.33
C ILE A 339 10.40 -17.93 10.72
N THR A 340 11.62 -17.75 10.20
CA THR A 340 12.75 -18.61 10.57
C THR A 340 13.16 -18.45 12.04
N LEU A 341 13.01 -17.26 12.62
CA LEU A 341 13.38 -17.01 14.03
C LEU A 341 12.42 -17.65 15.03
N LEU A 342 11.11 -17.71 14.70
CA LEU A 342 10.08 -18.26 15.60
C LEU A 342 9.92 -19.79 15.44
N ASP A 343 10.31 -20.34 14.30
CA ASP A 343 10.25 -21.79 14.04
C ASP A 343 11.50 -22.54 14.57
N ASN A 344 12.54 -21.84 15.11
CA ASN A 344 13.74 -22.38 15.75
C ASN A 344 13.68 -22.26 17.27
#